data_9d401400d55f20007c3252fdd305ede3
#
_entry.id   9d401400d55f20007c3252fdd305ede3
#
_cell.length_a   1.000
_cell.length_b   1.000
_cell.length_c   1.000
_cell.angle_alpha   90.00
_cell.angle_beta   90.00
_cell.angle_gamma   90.00
#
_symmetry.space_group_name_H-M   'P 1'
#
loop_
_entity.id
_entity.type
_entity.pdbx_description
1 polymer ?
#
loop_
_entity_poly.entity_id
_entity_poly.type
_entity_poly.pdbx_seq_one_letter_code
_entity_poly.pdbx_strand_id
1 'polypeptide(L)'
;MKILCVFGEHSYGDPARRQGYEYANFIPTLRRLGHEIVFFESLNKALYDDFADLNRSFLAEIKREQPEVIFCVLMHYELWMETIEIAR
;
A
#
# COMPACT_ATOMS: atom_id res chain seq x y z
N MET A 1 9.15 -13.69 4.84
CA MET A 1 9.37 -12.34 5.39
C MET A 1 8.06 -11.57 5.43
N LYS A 2 8.01 -10.51 6.19
CA LYS A 2 6.82 -9.68 6.29
C LYS A 2 6.92 -8.53 5.28
N ILE A 3 5.96 -8.44 4.37
CA ILE A 3 5.97 -7.48 3.27
C ILE A 3 4.75 -6.57 3.40
N LEU A 4 4.97 -5.26 3.43
CA LEU A 4 3.90 -4.27 3.35
C LEU A 4 3.70 -3.94 1.88
N CYS A 5 2.53 -4.27 1.35
CA CYS A 5 2.16 -3.98 -0.03
C CYS A 5 1.34 -2.70 -0.09
N VAL A 6 1.78 -1.74 -0.88
CA VAL A 6 1.21 -0.40 -0.97
C VAL A 6 0.74 -0.14 -2.40
N PHE A 7 -0.52 -0.37 -2.64
CA PHE A 7 -1.16 -0.09 -3.93
C PHE A 7 -2.69 -0.10 -3.74
N GLY A 8 -3.45 -0.01 -4.81
CA GLY A 8 -4.90 -0.04 -4.73
C GLY A 8 -5.46 -1.44 -4.92
N GLU A 9 -6.50 -1.77 -4.15
CA GLU A 9 -7.21 -3.04 -4.32
C GLU A 9 -8.01 -3.05 -5.62
N HIS A 10 -8.59 -1.92 -6.00
CA HIS A 10 -9.44 -1.80 -7.18
C HIS A 10 -8.80 -0.87 -8.21
N SER A 11 -9.17 -1.08 -9.49
CA SER A 11 -8.68 -0.24 -10.58
C SER A 11 -9.01 1.23 -10.28
N TYR A 12 -8.02 2.10 -10.44
CA TYR A 12 -8.10 3.54 -10.20
C TYR A 12 -8.59 3.90 -8.78
N GLY A 13 -8.46 2.96 -7.82
CA GLY A 13 -8.88 3.19 -6.44
C GLY A 13 -10.40 3.25 -6.24
N ASP A 14 -11.17 2.81 -7.21
CA ASP A 14 -12.63 2.86 -7.20
C ASP A 14 -13.22 1.49 -6.82
N PRO A 15 -13.83 1.37 -5.62
CA PRO A 15 -14.39 0.08 -5.17
C PRO A 15 -15.50 -0.46 -6.08
N ALA A 16 -16.09 0.38 -6.94
CA ALA A 16 -17.09 -0.06 -7.90
C ALA A 16 -16.48 -0.77 -9.10
N ARG A 17 -15.17 -0.67 -9.28
CA ARG A 17 -14.46 -1.34 -10.37
C ARG A 17 -13.92 -2.70 -9.90
N ARG A 18 -13.48 -3.52 -10.86
CA ARG A 18 -12.87 -4.82 -10.56
C ARG A 18 -11.56 -4.62 -9.80
N GLN A 19 -11.08 -5.68 -9.17
CA GLN A 19 -9.78 -5.67 -8.52
C GLN A 19 -8.69 -5.30 -9.52
N GLY A 20 -7.75 -4.48 -9.07
CA GLY A 20 -6.59 -4.10 -9.86
C GLY A 20 -5.64 -5.28 -10.07
N TYR A 21 -4.80 -5.16 -11.09
CA TYR A 21 -3.83 -6.19 -11.45
C TYR A 21 -2.89 -6.52 -10.28
N GLU A 22 -2.39 -5.50 -9.61
CA GLU A 22 -1.42 -5.66 -8.54
C GLU A 22 -2.02 -6.45 -7.37
N TYR A 23 -3.21 -6.07 -6.93
CA TYR A 23 -3.86 -6.75 -5.81
C TYR A 23 -4.20 -8.19 -6.16
N ALA A 24 -4.76 -8.41 -7.35
CA ALA A 24 -5.22 -9.74 -7.76
C ALA A 24 -4.08 -10.71 -8.03
N ASN A 25 -2.90 -10.21 -8.40
CA ASN A 25 -1.79 -11.05 -8.84
C ASN A 25 -0.63 -11.10 -7.85
N PHE A 26 -0.20 -9.95 -7.33
CA PHE A 26 0.99 -9.92 -6.46
C PHE A 26 0.73 -10.52 -5.09
N ILE A 27 -0.40 -10.18 -4.47
CA ILE A 27 -0.68 -10.65 -3.11
C ILE A 27 -0.80 -12.18 -3.04
N PRO A 28 -1.61 -12.84 -3.87
CA PRO A 28 -1.67 -14.30 -3.82
C PRO A 28 -0.35 -14.97 -4.12
N THR A 29 0.43 -14.41 -5.06
CA THR A 29 1.74 -14.97 -5.45
C THR A 29 2.72 -14.88 -4.30
N LEU A 30 2.81 -13.74 -3.64
CA LEU A 30 3.73 -13.55 -2.51
C LEU A 30 3.34 -14.44 -1.33
N ARG A 31 2.03 -14.61 -1.08
CA ARG A 31 1.56 -15.52 -0.03
C ARG A 31 1.94 -16.97 -0.32
N ARG A 32 1.82 -17.41 -1.58
CA ARG A 32 2.21 -18.76 -1.97
C ARG A 32 3.69 -19.02 -1.79
N LEU A 33 4.50 -17.97 -1.87
CA LEU A 33 5.94 -18.06 -1.63
C LEU A 33 6.29 -18.07 -0.13
N GLY A 34 5.30 -18.01 0.74
CA GLY A 34 5.51 -18.12 2.17
C GLY A 34 5.68 -16.81 2.91
N HIS A 35 5.39 -15.68 2.26
CA HIS A 35 5.52 -14.37 2.90
C HIS A 35 4.24 -13.97 3.64
N GLU A 36 4.42 -13.27 4.75
CA GLU A 36 3.32 -12.63 5.45
C GLU A 36 3.05 -11.28 4.77
N ILE A 37 1.81 -11.05 4.35
CA ILE A 37 1.43 -9.85 3.61
C ILE A 37 0.57 -8.95 4.47
N VAL A 38 0.97 -7.68 4.57
CA VAL A 38 0.15 -6.60 5.12
C VAL A 38 -0.17 -5.68 3.95
N PHE A 39 -1.45 -5.35 3.77
CA PHE A 39 -1.89 -4.52 2.66
C PHE A 39 -2.23 -3.12 3.15
N PHE A 40 -1.70 -2.10 2.47
CA PHE A 40 -2.03 -0.70 2.71
C PHE A 40 -2.64 -0.12 1.43
N GLU A 41 -3.91 0.34 1.52
CA GLU A 41 -4.61 0.93 0.39
C GLU A 41 -4.11 2.37 0.18
N SER A 42 -3.43 2.62 -0.95
CA SER A 42 -2.87 3.94 -1.23
C SER A 42 -3.61 4.68 -2.34
N LEU A 43 -4.57 4.04 -2.99
CA LEU A 43 -5.19 4.61 -4.18
C LEU A 43 -6.65 5.04 -3.95
N ASN A 44 -7.36 4.43 -3.02
CA ASN A 44 -8.75 4.81 -2.73
C ASN A 44 -8.77 6.04 -1.82
N LYS A 45 -8.89 7.22 -2.44
CA LYS A 45 -8.84 8.51 -1.73
C LYS A 45 -9.99 8.72 -0.76
N ALA A 46 -11.08 7.95 -0.89
CA ALA A 46 -12.22 8.09 0.02
C ALA A 46 -11.88 7.64 1.45
N LEU A 47 -10.81 6.89 1.64
CA LEU A 47 -10.38 6.42 2.97
C LEU A 47 -9.61 7.49 3.75
N TYR A 48 -9.21 8.57 3.10
CA TYR A 48 -8.32 9.58 3.69
C TYR A 48 -8.88 10.98 3.46
N ASP A 49 -8.67 11.87 4.43
CA ASP A 49 -9.12 13.25 4.33
C ASP A 49 -8.35 14.02 3.26
N ASP A 50 -7.05 13.77 3.16
CA ASP A 50 -6.16 14.39 2.18
C ASP A 50 -4.88 13.56 2.05
N PHE A 51 -3.95 14.02 1.23
CA PHE A 51 -2.67 13.32 1.05
C PHE A 51 -1.83 13.32 2.34
N ALA A 52 -1.92 14.36 3.15
CA ALA A 52 -1.21 14.37 4.43
C ALA A 52 -1.71 13.26 5.34
N ASP A 53 -3.02 13.04 5.39
CA ASP A 53 -3.62 11.96 6.15
C ASP A 53 -3.17 10.59 5.62
N LEU A 54 -3.13 10.42 4.32
CA LEU A 54 -2.63 9.19 3.69
C LEU A 54 -1.19 8.91 4.11
N ASN A 55 -0.33 9.93 4.05
CA ASN A 55 1.08 9.76 4.39
C ASN A 55 1.28 9.47 5.88
N ARG A 56 0.52 10.12 6.77
CA ARG A 56 0.57 9.82 8.20
C ARG A 56 0.12 8.39 8.48
N SER A 57 -0.94 7.95 7.81
CA SER A 57 -1.47 6.59 7.97
C SER A 57 -0.46 5.55 7.49
N PHE A 58 0.25 5.83 6.41
CA PHE A 58 1.30 4.96 5.89
C PHE A 58 2.44 4.80 6.91
N LEU A 59 2.91 5.89 7.49
CA LEU A 59 3.98 5.85 8.50
C LEU A 59 3.52 5.12 9.77
N ALA A 60 2.26 5.33 10.18
CA ALA A 60 1.71 4.64 11.33
C ALA A 60 1.63 3.13 11.09
N GLU A 61 1.29 2.71 9.87
CA GLU A 61 1.23 1.31 9.50
C GLU A 61 2.62 0.66 9.57
N ILE A 62 3.65 1.34 9.08
CA ILE A 62 5.03 0.85 9.16
C ILE A 62 5.44 0.68 10.61
N LYS A 63 5.15 1.65 11.46
CA LYS A 63 5.50 1.61 12.86
C LYS A 63 4.80 0.45 13.58
N ARG A 64 3.55 0.21 13.25
CA ARG A 64 2.75 -0.85 13.88
C ARG A 64 3.17 -2.24 13.41
N GLU A 65 3.40 -2.42 12.10
CA GLU A 65 3.61 -3.73 11.51
C GLU A 65 5.08 -4.13 11.41
N GLN A 66 6.00 -3.18 11.43
CA GLN A 66 7.44 -3.44 11.34
C GLN A 66 7.80 -4.36 10.17
N PRO A 67 7.40 -4.01 8.93
CA PRO A 67 7.68 -4.88 7.79
C PRO A 67 9.17 -4.93 7.47
N GLU A 68 9.60 -6.05 6.89
CA GLU A 68 10.98 -6.19 6.41
C GLU A 68 11.17 -5.55 5.04
N VAL A 69 10.11 -5.56 4.21
CA VAL A 69 10.13 -5.01 2.86
C VAL A 69 8.84 -4.22 2.64
N ILE A 70 8.96 -3.10 1.94
CA ILE A 70 7.82 -2.30 1.49
C ILE A 70 7.79 -2.37 -0.03
N PHE A 71 6.71 -2.93 -0.57
CA PHE A 71 6.50 -3.07 -2.01
C PHE A 71 5.43 -2.07 -2.44
N CYS A 72 5.80 -1.06 -3.21
CA CYS A 72 4.89 0.01 -3.62
C CYS A 72 4.65 -0.01 -5.12
N VAL A 73 3.38 0.15 -5.52
CA VAL A 73 3.03 0.49 -6.89
C VAL A 73 2.22 1.80 -6.81
N LEU A 74 2.87 2.90 -7.14
CA LEU A 74 2.29 4.23 -6.98
C LEU A 74 1.90 4.76 -8.35
N MET A 75 0.66 5.26 -8.46
CA MET A 75 0.13 5.77 -9.72
C MET A 75 0.45 7.25 -9.92
N HIS A 76 0.55 8.00 -8.83
CA HIS A 76 0.79 9.44 -8.84
C HIS A 76 1.74 9.79 -7.68
N TYR A 77 1.45 10.86 -6.98
CA TYR A 77 2.27 11.33 -5.86
C TYR A 77 1.59 11.00 -4.51
N GLU A 78 1.07 9.76 -4.37
CA GLU A 78 0.39 9.35 -3.15
C GLU A 78 1.29 9.46 -1.93
N LEU A 79 2.56 9.03 -2.08
CA LEU A 79 3.54 9.15 -1.01
C LEU A 79 4.53 10.25 -1.35
N TRP A 80 4.76 11.13 -0.40
CA TRP A 80 5.72 12.24 -0.56
C TRP A 80 7.14 11.75 -0.39
N MET A 81 8.10 12.44 -1.02
CA MET A 81 9.52 12.10 -0.88
C MET A 81 9.96 12.13 0.58
N GLU A 82 9.49 13.11 1.35
CA GLU A 82 9.79 13.21 2.78
C GLU A 82 9.31 11.97 3.53
N THR A 83 8.11 11.47 3.19
CA THR A 83 7.55 10.27 3.80
C THR A 83 8.41 9.05 3.48
N ILE A 84 8.84 8.91 2.24
CA ILE A 84 9.69 7.79 1.81
C ILE A 84 11.02 7.82 2.55
N GLU A 85 11.61 9.00 2.71
CA GLU A 85 12.87 9.14 3.46
C GLU A 85 12.72 8.71 4.91
N ILE A 86 11.61 9.08 5.57
CA ILE A 86 11.35 8.66 6.96
C ILE A 86 11.19 7.14 7.04
N ALA A 87 10.54 6.53 6.05
CA ALA A 87 10.25 5.10 6.04
C ALA A 87 11.49 4.22 5.83
N ARG A 88 12.54 4.78 5.26
CA ARG A 88 13.77 4.03 4.99
C ARG A 88 14.52 3.66 6.30
#